data_02844cd48b787d3915064adfee3b708a
#
_entry.id   02844cd48b787d3915064adfee3b708a
#
_cell.length_a   1.000
_cell.length_b   1.000
_cell.length_c   1.000
_cell.angle_alpha   90.00
_cell.angle_beta   90.00
_cell.angle_gamma   90.00
#
_symmetry.space_group_name_H-M   'P 1'
#
loop_
_entity.id
_entity.type
_entity.pdbx_description
1 polymer ?
#
loop_
_entity_poly.entity_id
_entity_poly.type
_entity_poly.pdbx_seq_one_letter_code
_entity_poly.pdbx_strand_id
1 'polypeptide(L)'
;MNIFEKLRSGEHCHVFENEQYVREAHGEFARCAHICHLINQTNPLEKEKILELERELFQNNLPENSFLTPPFQIDCACRVFLGKNVFANHNLTVMSVGTVTIEDGVMLGPEVGIFTVNHEPKNIRVIFTKEILIKKNAWIGARVNILPGVTIGENAIIGTGSVVTKNIPDNAIAVGNPAKVIKFID
;
A
#
# COMPACT_ATOMS: atom_id res chain seq x y z
N MET A 1 12.50 -0.83 20.44
CA MET A 1 11.38 -0.60 19.49
C MET A 1 11.94 0.09 18.27
N ASN A 2 11.73 -0.44 17.07
CA ASN A 2 12.16 0.21 15.82
C ASN A 2 11.25 1.40 15.48
N ILE A 3 11.65 2.20 14.48
CA ILE A 3 10.91 3.42 14.12
C ILE A 3 9.49 3.12 13.64
N PHE A 4 9.30 2.01 12.92
CA PHE A 4 7.98 1.63 12.39
C PHE A 4 7.00 1.25 13.51
N GLU A 5 7.48 0.60 14.58
CA GLU A 5 6.66 0.28 15.75
C GLU A 5 6.30 1.54 16.55
N LYS A 6 7.21 2.51 16.66
CA LYS A 6 6.93 3.80 17.29
C LYS A 6 5.84 4.56 16.52
N LEU A 7 5.97 4.66 15.22
CA LEU A 7 4.95 5.31 14.37
C LEU A 7 3.61 4.56 14.43
N ARG A 8 3.64 3.22 14.51
CA ARG A 8 2.43 2.41 14.70
C ARG A 8 1.75 2.68 16.04
N SER A 9 2.52 2.95 17.10
CA SER A 9 1.95 3.30 18.41
C SER A 9 1.36 4.72 18.48
N GLY A 10 1.43 5.48 17.38
CA GLY A 10 0.90 6.84 17.29
C GLY A 10 1.93 7.93 17.58
N GLU A 11 3.20 7.60 17.72
CA GLU A 11 4.24 8.61 17.87
C GLU A 11 4.35 9.45 16.59
N HIS A 12 4.57 10.75 16.77
CA HIS A 12 4.88 11.67 15.68
C HIS A 12 6.39 11.79 15.50
N CYS A 13 6.84 11.91 14.27
CA CYS A 13 8.26 11.87 13.95
C CYS A 13 8.66 12.98 12.99
N HIS A 14 9.71 13.74 13.34
CA HIS A 14 10.33 14.69 12.41
C HIS A 14 11.24 13.94 11.44
N VAL A 15 10.96 14.02 10.13
CA VAL A 15 11.55 13.15 9.09
C VAL A 15 13.05 13.38 8.84
N PHE A 16 13.61 14.52 9.27
CA PHE A 16 15.02 14.83 9.10
C PHE A 16 15.81 14.90 10.41
N GLU A 17 15.17 15.23 11.52
CA GLU A 17 15.84 15.44 12.83
C GLU A 17 15.83 14.17 13.69
N ASN A 18 14.93 13.23 13.42
CA ASN A 18 14.90 11.97 14.14
C ASN A 18 15.93 11.00 13.54
N GLU A 19 17.06 10.83 14.22
CA GLU A 19 18.16 9.98 13.77
C GLU A 19 17.73 8.52 13.50
N GLN A 20 16.82 7.99 14.32
CA GLN A 20 16.30 6.63 14.12
C GLN A 20 15.50 6.53 12.83
N TYR A 21 14.65 7.52 12.54
CA TYR A 21 13.87 7.58 11.30
C TYR A 21 14.80 7.65 10.07
N VAL A 22 15.78 8.57 10.12
CA VAL A 22 16.76 8.73 9.04
C VAL A 22 17.52 7.42 8.79
N ARG A 23 17.95 6.74 9.84
CA ARG A 23 18.69 5.48 9.68
C ARG A 23 17.81 4.33 9.19
N GLU A 24 16.64 4.11 9.80
CA GLU A 24 15.82 2.92 9.57
C GLU A 24 14.85 3.10 8.40
N ALA A 25 14.07 4.20 8.36
CA ALA A 25 13.11 4.42 7.29
C ALA A 25 13.77 4.81 5.97
N HIS A 26 14.73 5.74 5.97
CA HIS A 26 15.44 6.10 4.75
C HIS A 26 16.30 4.94 4.22
N GLY A 27 16.83 4.08 5.09
CA GLY A 27 17.51 2.85 4.68
C GLY A 27 16.59 1.90 3.92
N GLU A 28 15.37 1.71 4.44
CA GLU A 28 14.35 0.87 3.78
C GLU A 28 13.85 1.52 2.48
N PHE A 29 13.65 2.84 2.43
CA PHE A 29 13.31 3.54 1.19
C PHE A 29 14.36 3.33 0.11
N ALA A 30 15.65 3.46 0.44
CA ALA A 30 16.73 3.25 -0.51
C ALA A 30 16.77 1.81 -1.04
N ARG A 31 16.57 0.82 -0.15
CA ARG A 31 16.48 -0.60 -0.52
C ARG A 31 15.31 -0.86 -1.46
N CYS A 32 14.11 -0.43 -1.08
CA CYS A 32 12.90 -0.64 -1.89
C CYS A 32 12.98 0.10 -3.23
N ALA A 33 13.46 1.35 -3.24
CA ALA A 33 13.62 2.11 -4.49
C ALA A 33 14.58 1.42 -5.45
N HIS A 34 15.69 0.85 -4.96
CA HIS A 34 16.64 0.10 -5.79
C HIS A 34 15.99 -1.15 -6.40
N ILE A 35 15.31 -1.97 -5.58
CA ILE A 35 14.69 -3.21 -6.07
C ILE A 35 13.51 -2.90 -7.01
N CYS A 36 12.66 -1.92 -6.69
CA CYS A 36 11.59 -1.47 -7.58
C CYS A 36 12.15 -0.99 -8.94
N HIS A 37 13.29 -0.27 -8.93
CA HIS A 37 13.96 0.14 -10.16
C HIS A 37 14.39 -1.08 -11.00
N LEU A 38 15.01 -2.09 -10.38
CA LEU A 38 15.40 -3.31 -11.08
C LEU A 38 14.20 -4.05 -11.68
N ILE A 39 13.11 -4.21 -10.91
CA ILE A 39 11.87 -4.81 -11.39
C ILE A 39 11.33 -4.05 -12.59
N ASN A 40 11.20 -2.74 -12.47
CA ASN A 40 10.59 -1.87 -13.48
C ASN A 40 11.42 -1.76 -14.78
N GLN A 41 12.72 -2.09 -14.75
CA GLN A 41 13.61 -2.14 -15.90
C GLN A 41 13.77 -3.56 -16.49
N THR A 42 13.24 -4.58 -15.81
CA THR A 42 13.30 -5.97 -16.30
C THR A 42 12.31 -6.15 -17.45
N ASN A 43 12.74 -6.89 -18.49
CA ASN A 43 11.87 -7.21 -19.61
C ASN A 43 10.62 -7.96 -19.10
N PRO A 44 9.40 -7.52 -19.45
CA PRO A 44 8.15 -8.17 -18.98
C PRO A 44 8.01 -9.66 -19.34
N LEU A 45 8.79 -10.15 -20.30
CA LEU A 45 8.83 -11.57 -20.66
C LEU A 45 9.69 -12.42 -19.71
N GLU A 46 10.58 -11.80 -18.94
CA GLU A 46 11.42 -12.45 -17.92
C GLU A 46 10.68 -12.62 -16.58
N LYS A 47 9.56 -13.33 -16.64
CA LYS A 47 8.64 -13.46 -15.47
C LYS A 47 9.28 -14.06 -14.23
N GLU A 48 10.16 -15.05 -14.40
CA GLU A 48 10.87 -15.69 -13.27
C GLU A 48 11.78 -14.70 -12.56
N LYS A 49 12.52 -13.88 -13.32
CA LYS A 49 13.38 -12.84 -12.74
C LYS A 49 12.59 -11.74 -12.03
N ILE A 50 11.44 -11.32 -12.60
CA ILE A 50 10.55 -10.38 -11.92
C ILE A 50 10.09 -10.97 -10.58
N LEU A 51 9.63 -12.22 -10.56
CA LEU A 51 9.18 -12.89 -9.35
C LEU A 51 10.29 -13.06 -8.30
N GLU A 52 11.53 -13.33 -8.71
CA GLU A 52 12.69 -13.38 -7.81
C GLU A 52 12.93 -12.01 -7.14
N LEU A 53 12.91 -10.93 -7.92
CA LEU A 53 13.06 -9.57 -7.40
C LEU A 53 11.89 -9.15 -6.51
N GLU A 54 10.65 -9.55 -6.82
CA GLU A 54 9.50 -9.33 -5.94
C GLU A 54 9.66 -10.09 -4.61
N ARG A 55 10.14 -11.33 -4.62
CA ARG A 55 10.45 -12.06 -3.39
C ARG A 55 11.53 -11.36 -2.56
N GLU A 56 12.58 -10.84 -3.21
CA GLU A 56 13.60 -10.04 -2.53
C GLU A 56 13.01 -8.75 -1.94
N LEU A 57 12.15 -8.04 -2.68
CA LEU A 57 11.46 -6.83 -2.22
C LEU A 57 10.67 -7.10 -0.93
N PHE A 58 9.90 -8.17 -0.90
CA PHE A 58 9.09 -8.59 0.25
C PHE A 58 9.85 -9.49 1.25
N GLN A 59 11.19 -9.57 1.17
CA GLN A 59 12.04 -10.33 2.11
C GLN A 59 11.59 -11.80 2.24
N ASN A 60 11.24 -12.44 1.12
CA ASN A 60 10.70 -13.79 0.99
C ASN A 60 9.33 -14.02 1.68
N ASN A 61 8.60 -12.96 1.98
CA ASN A 61 7.24 -13.03 2.51
C ASN A 61 6.15 -12.81 1.44
N LEU A 62 6.48 -12.91 0.15
CA LEU A 62 5.49 -12.85 -0.93
C LEU A 62 4.67 -14.15 -0.95
N PRO A 63 3.35 -14.10 -0.71
CA PRO A 63 2.51 -15.30 -0.67
C PRO A 63 2.32 -15.94 -2.06
N GLU A 64 1.91 -17.21 -2.04
CA GLU A 64 1.62 -17.97 -3.26
C GLU A 64 0.55 -17.28 -4.13
N ASN A 65 0.77 -17.32 -5.44
CA ASN A 65 -0.11 -16.77 -6.47
C ASN A 65 -0.39 -15.26 -6.34
N SER A 66 0.41 -14.54 -5.54
CA SER A 66 0.32 -13.09 -5.44
C SER A 66 1.45 -12.46 -6.24
N PHE A 67 1.12 -11.43 -7.02
CA PHE A 67 2.09 -10.72 -7.84
C PHE A 67 1.63 -9.29 -8.15
N LEU A 68 2.62 -8.44 -8.45
CA LEU A 68 2.41 -7.07 -8.84
C LEU A 68 2.89 -6.85 -10.26
N THR A 69 2.06 -6.23 -11.10
CA THR A 69 2.45 -5.94 -12.48
C THR A 69 3.34 -4.70 -12.54
N PRO A 70 4.60 -4.80 -13.01
CA PRO A 70 5.43 -3.62 -13.20
C PRO A 70 4.87 -2.67 -14.29
N PRO A 71 5.20 -1.34 -14.23
CA PRO A 71 5.98 -0.72 -13.17
C PRO A 71 5.16 -0.45 -11.92
N PHE A 72 5.80 -0.43 -10.75
CA PHE A 72 5.20 -0.02 -9.48
C PHE A 72 6.23 0.61 -8.54
N GLN A 73 5.77 1.26 -7.47
CA GLN A 73 6.62 1.84 -6.43
C GLN A 73 6.08 1.53 -5.04
N ILE A 74 6.94 1.01 -4.17
CA ILE A 74 6.67 0.74 -2.76
C ILE A 74 7.80 1.33 -1.92
N ASP A 75 7.47 2.20 -0.95
CA ASP A 75 8.48 2.87 -0.14
C ASP A 75 9.07 1.95 0.95
N CYS A 76 8.21 1.20 1.65
CA CYS A 76 8.60 0.29 2.73
C CYS A 76 7.90 -1.06 2.56
N ALA A 77 8.49 -1.97 1.79
CA ALA A 77 7.89 -3.29 1.56
C ALA A 77 7.83 -4.15 2.83
N CYS A 78 8.72 -3.92 3.79
CA CYS A 78 8.67 -4.55 5.12
C CYS A 78 7.42 -4.19 5.95
N ARG A 79 6.63 -3.20 5.48
CA ARG A 79 5.37 -2.76 6.12
C ARG A 79 4.14 -3.13 5.29
N VAL A 80 4.31 -3.82 4.17
CA VAL A 80 3.23 -4.28 3.30
C VAL A 80 3.06 -5.79 3.46
N PHE A 81 1.90 -6.20 3.95
CA PHE A 81 1.55 -7.60 4.18
C PHE A 81 0.48 -8.01 3.17
N LEU A 82 0.83 -8.95 2.31
CA LEU A 82 -0.06 -9.48 1.28
C LEU A 82 -0.64 -10.84 1.72
N GLY A 83 -1.89 -11.07 1.40
CA GLY A 83 -2.51 -12.38 1.43
C GLY A 83 -2.23 -13.19 0.16
N LYS A 84 -2.83 -14.37 0.04
CA LYS A 84 -2.75 -15.25 -1.15
C LYS A 84 -3.64 -14.73 -2.27
N ASN A 85 -3.25 -15.00 -3.52
CA ASN A 85 -4.02 -14.64 -4.71
C ASN A 85 -4.31 -13.12 -4.83
N VAL A 86 -3.43 -12.28 -4.29
CA VAL A 86 -3.51 -10.83 -4.49
C VAL A 86 -2.96 -10.48 -5.86
N PHE A 87 -3.73 -9.70 -6.61
CA PHE A 87 -3.31 -9.15 -7.88
C PHE A 87 -3.25 -7.62 -7.82
N ALA A 88 -2.11 -7.04 -8.16
CA ALA A 88 -1.98 -5.61 -8.38
C ALA A 88 -1.61 -5.33 -9.83
N ASN A 89 -2.38 -4.45 -10.47
CA ASN A 89 -2.11 -3.98 -11.82
C ASN A 89 -1.00 -2.90 -11.82
N HIS A 90 -0.55 -2.51 -13.00
CA HIS A 90 0.58 -1.59 -13.19
C HIS A 90 0.37 -0.20 -12.57
N ASN A 91 1.47 0.50 -12.31
CA ASN A 91 1.54 1.82 -11.69
C ASN A 91 0.95 1.89 -10.26
N LEU A 92 0.97 0.76 -9.52
CA LEU A 92 0.68 0.79 -8.09
C LEU A 92 1.70 1.68 -7.36
N THR A 93 1.21 2.56 -6.49
CA THR A 93 2.05 3.38 -5.60
C THR A 93 1.65 3.11 -4.14
N VAL A 94 2.61 2.71 -3.31
CA VAL A 94 2.38 2.44 -1.88
C VAL A 94 3.36 3.23 -1.02
N MET A 95 2.86 4.24 -0.31
CA MET A 95 3.61 4.98 0.72
C MET A 95 3.35 4.33 2.08
N SER A 96 4.15 3.33 2.41
CA SER A 96 3.90 2.37 3.48
C SER A 96 4.80 2.51 4.70
N VAL A 97 5.12 3.73 5.14
CA VAL A 97 5.79 3.92 6.45
C VAL A 97 4.91 3.40 7.60
N GLY A 98 3.59 3.57 7.49
CA GLY A 98 2.61 2.82 8.27
C GLY A 98 2.32 1.44 7.68
N THR A 99 1.57 0.62 8.38
CA THR A 99 1.22 -0.73 7.94
C THR A 99 0.16 -0.71 6.84
N VAL A 100 0.36 -1.52 5.81
CA VAL A 100 -0.64 -1.86 4.80
C VAL A 100 -0.88 -3.35 4.84
N THR A 101 -2.11 -3.77 5.08
CA THR A 101 -2.52 -5.19 5.02
C THR A 101 -3.51 -5.36 3.88
N ILE A 102 -3.20 -6.25 2.96
CA ILE A 102 -4.04 -6.62 1.82
C ILE A 102 -4.33 -8.10 1.93
N GLU A 103 -5.56 -8.46 2.25
CA GLU A 103 -5.96 -9.84 2.48
C GLU A 103 -6.14 -10.64 1.19
N ASP A 104 -6.48 -11.94 1.32
CA ASP A 104 -6.57 -12.89 0.23
C ASP A 104 -7.55 -12.45 -0.88
N GLY A 105 -7.19 -12.70 -2.13
CA GLY A 105 -8.06 -12.52 -3.28
C GLY A 105 -8.35 -11.06 -3.67
N VAL A 106 -7.67 -10.09 -3.04
CA VAL A 106 -7.85 -8.66 -3.39
C VAL A 106 -7.31 -8.39 -4.79
N MET A 107 -8.07 -7.62 -5.55
CA MET A 107 -7.68 -7.14 -6.88
C MET A 107 -7.52 -5.61 -6.88
N LEU A 108 -6.33 -5.13 -7.22
CA LEU A 108 -6.03 -3.71 -7.39
C LEU A 108 -5.92 -3.37 -8.88
N GLY A 109 -6.73 -2.42 -9.33
CA GLY A 109 -6.67 -1.87 -10.69
C GLY A 109 -5.41 -1.04 -10.94
N PRO A 110 -5.17 -0.61 -12.18
CA PRO A 110 -4.01 0.21 -12.52
C PRO A 110 -4.05 1.58 -11.82
N GLU A 111 -2.87 2.11 -11.55
CA GLU A 111 -2.68 3.45 -10.96
C GLU A 111 -3.34 3.61 -9.56
N VAL A 112 -3.48 2.53 -8.79
CA VAL A 112 -3.97 2.62 -7.41
C VAL A 112 -2.89 3.24 -6.53
N GLY A 113 -3.31 4.17 -5.64
CA GLY A 113 -2.47 4.78 -4.62
C GLY A 113 -2.90 4.37 -3.21
N ILE A 114 -1.96 3.95 -2.36
CA ILE A 114 -2.18 3.57 -0.97
C ILE A 114 -1.25 4.39 -0.09
N PHE A 115 -1.81 5.24 0.79
CA PHE A 115 -1.04 6.22 1.54
C PHE A 115 -1.30 6.08 3.04
N THR A 116 -0.29 5.69 3.81
CA THR A 116 -0.41 5.51 5.27
C THR A 116 0.06 6.71 6.09
N VAL A 117 0.64 7.71 5.44
CA VAL A 117 1.31 8.85 6.07
C VAL A 117 0.45 10.09 6.00
N ASN A 118 0.41 10.82 7.12
CA ASN A 118 -0.06 12.20 7.20
C ASN A 118 1.05 13.10 7.75
N HIS A 119 0.93 14.40 7.49
CA HIS A 119 1.82 15.43 8.01
C HIS A 119 1.09 16.32 9.02
N GLU A 120 1.82 16.81 10.02
CA GLU A 120 1.28 17.80 10.94
C GLU A 120 1.04 19.13 10.22
N PRO A 121 -0.19 19.70 10.28
CA PRO A 121 -0.50 20.94 9.56
C PRO A 121 0.37 22.13 9.96
N LYS A 122 0.85 22.17 11.21
CA LYS A 122 1.71 23.24 11.72
C LYS A 122 3.20 23.01 11.43
N ASN A 123 3.60 21.79 11.15
CA ASN A 123 4.96 21.41 10.79
C ASN A 123 4.94 20.19 9.86
N ILE A 124 4.90 20.43 8.57
CA ILE A 124 4.82 19.37 7.54
C ILE A 124 6.04 18.43 7.51
N ARG A 125 7.10 18.73 8.26
CA ARG A 125 8.25 17.83 8.43
C ARG A 125 8.01 16.79 9.54
N VAL A 126 6.94 16.94 10.30
CA VAL A 126 6.50 15.96 11.29
C VAL A 126 5.40 15.11 10.68
N ILE A 127 5.63 13.80 10.68
CA ILE A 127 4.68 12.81 10.17
C ILE A 127 4.07 11.99 11.30
N PHE A 128 2.91 11.44 11.02
CA PHE A 128 2.29 10.35 11.77
C PHE A 128 1.64 9.37 10.78
N THR A 129 1.43 8.14 11.21
CA THR A 129 0.89 7.10 10.32
C THR A 129 -0.42 6.54 10.83
N LYS A 130 -1.24 6.04 9.91
CA LYS A 130 -2.40 5.21 10.23
C LYS A 130 -2.40 4.00 9.30
N GLU A 131 -2.70 2.84 9.87
CA GLU A 131 -2.75 1.58 9.13
C GLU A 131 -3.88 1.57 8.10
N ILE A 132 -3.66 0.86 7.00
CA ILE A 132 -4.67 0.58 5.98
C ILE A 132 -4.91 -0.92 5.94
N LEU A 133 -6.19 -1.32 5.95
CA LEU A 133 -6.61 -2.70 5.79
C LEU A 133 -7.55 -2.83 4.58
N ILE A 134 -7.20 -3.70 3.66
CA ILE A 134 -8.07 -4.10 2.54
C ILE A 134 -8.42 -5.56 2.76
N LYS A 135 -9.69 -5.82 3.08
CA LYS A 135 -10.17 -7.15 3.42
C LYS A 135 -10.38 -8.03 2.18
N LYS A 136 -10.59 -9.32 2.44
CA LYS A 136 -10.68 -10.38 1.43
C LYS A 136 -11.60 -10.04 0.25
N ASN A 137 -11.16 -10.43 -0.93
CA ASN A 137 -11.91 -10.32 -2.19
C ASN A 137 -12.36 -8.89 -2.55
N ALA A 138 -11.86 -7.85 -1.90
CA ALA A 138 -12.18 -6.49 -2.30
C ALA A 138 -11.63 -6.20 -3.71
N TRP A 139 -12.40 -5.47 -4.50
CA TRP A 139 -11.99 -5.00 -5.82
C TRP A 139 -11.82 -3.47 -5.82
N ILE A 140 -10.60 -3.04 -6.02
CA ILE A 140 -10.22 -1.63 -6.06
C ILE A 140 -10.06 -1.23 -7.53
N GLY A 141 -10.92 -0.36 -8.01
CA GLY A 141 -10.90 0.14 -9.39
C GLY A 141 -9.65 0.97 -9.72
N ALA A 142 -9.42 1.22 -11.00
CA ALA A 142 -8.30 2.01 -11.47
C ALA A 142 -8.26 3.42 -10.86
N ARG A 143 -7.06 3.96 -10.60
CA ARG A 143 -6.86 5.34 -10.08
C ARG A 143 -7.56 5.62 -8.74
N VAL A 144 -7.85 4.61 -7.96
CA VAL A 144 -8.37 4.79 -6.60
C VAL A 144 -7.23 5.20 -5.68
N ASN A 145 -7.49 6.19 -4.83
CA ASN A 145 -6.56 6.60 -3.77
C ASN A 145 -7.16 6.25 -2.40
N ILE A 146 -6.40 5.49 -1.60
CA ILE A 146 -6.80 5.06 -0.25
C ILE A 146 -5.98 5.85 0.76
N LEU A 147 -6.67 6.62 1.62
CA LEU A 147 -6.04 7.52 2.58
C LEU A 147 -5.77 6.84 3.94
N PRO A 148 -4.89 7.43 4.76
CA PRO A 148 -4.46 6.83 6.02
C PRO A 148 -5.60 6.48 6.98
N GLY A 149 -5.57 5.29 7.54
CA GLY A 149 -6.54 4.81 8.53
C GLY A 149 -7.80 4.16 7.95
N VAL A 150 -7.85 3.96 6.64
CA VAL A 150 -9.02 3.37 5.98
C VAL A 150 -9.00 1.85 6.09
N THR A 151 -10.15 1.28 6.42
CA THR A 151 -10.47 -0.14 6.22
C THR A 151 -11.46 -0.28 5.07
N ILE A 152 -11.13 -1.09 4.07
CA ILE A 152 -12.03 -1.51 3.01
C ILE A 152 -12.56 -2.89 3.35
N GLY A 153 -13.88 -3.02 3.39
CA GLY A 153 -14.60 -4.23 3.79
C GLY A 153 -14.43 -5.41 2.84
N GLU A 154 -14.76 -6.59 3.33
CA GLU A 154 -14.74 -7.84 2.55
C GLU A 154 -15.72 -7.74 1.37
N ASN A 155 -15.31 -8.23 0.20
CA ASN A 155 -16.05 -8.15 -1.06
C ASN A 155 -16.45 -6.73 -1.51
N ALA A 156 -15.93 -5.68 -0.87
CA ALA A 156 -16.25 -4.31 -1.26
C ALA A 156 -15.68 -3.98 -2.64
N ILE A 157 -16.41 -3.14 -3.37
CA ILE A 157 -15.99 -2.64 -4.68
C ILE A 157 -15.81 -1.13 -4.61
N ILE A 158 -14.62 -0.66 -4.97
CA ILE A 158 -14.33 0.77 -5.06
C ILE A 158 -14.26 1.17 -6.54
N GLY A 159 -15.17 2.04 -6.96
CA GLY A 159 -15.23 2.48 -8.35
C GLY A 159 -14.03 3.33 -8.76
N THR A 160 -13.68 3.24 -10.04
CA THR A 160 -12.55 3.92 -10.66
C THR A 160 -12.50 5.42 -10.33
N GLY A 161 -11.29 5.94 -10.03
CA GLY A 161 -11.05 7.36 -9.75
C GLY A 161 -11.53 7.85 -8.38
N SER A 162 -11.95 6.96 -7.50
CA SER A 162 -12.42 7.32 -6.16
C SER A 162 -11.29 7.70 -5.22
N VAL A 163 -11.59 8.57 -4.25
CA VAL A 163 -10.69 8.88 -3.12
C VAL A 163 -11.35 8.40 -1.83
N VAL A 164 -10.82 7.33 -1.25
CA VAL A 164 -11.38 6.70 -0.06
C VAL A 164 -10.80 7.35 1.20
N THR A 165 -11.63 8.10 1.89
CA THR A 165 -11.26 8.90 3.08
C THR A 165 -11.83 8.35 4.37
N LYS A 166 -12.74 7.35 4.30
CA LYS A 166 -13.43 6.71 5.43
C LYS A 166 -13.57 5.22 5.15
N ASN A 167 -13.80 4.44 6.21
CA ASN A 167 -14.02 3.01 6.09
C ASN A 167 -15.22 2.69 5.18
N ILE A 168 -15.06 1.65 4.39
CA ILE A 168 -16.10 1.11 3.52
C ILE A 168 -16.56 -0.23 4.11
N PRO A 169 -17.88 -0.42 4.32
CA PRO A 169 -18.43 -1.67 4.85
C PRO A 169 -18.20 -2.87 3.97
N ASP A 170 -18.31 -4.07 4.54
CA ASP A 170 -18.30 -5.32 3.79
C ASP A 170 -19.46 -5.32 2.76
N ASN A 171 -19.24 -5.93 1.60
CA ASN A 171 -20.17 -6.02 0.48
C ASN A 171 -20.69 -4.67 -0.08
N ALA A 172 -20.04 -3.57 0.22
CA ALA A 172 -20.45 -2.25 -0.26
C ALA A 172 -19.83 -1.91 -1.62
N ILE A 173 -20.55 -1.18 -2.45
CA ILE A 173 -20.02 -0.50 -3.63
C ILE A 173 -19.93 1.00 -3.32
N ALA A 174 -18.72 1.55 -3.40
CA ALA A 174 -18.46 2.95 -3.11
C ALA A 174 -17.77 3.64 -4.30
N VAL A 175 -18.14 4.89 -4.57
CA VAL A 175 -17.59 5.69 -5.68
C VAL A 175 -17.47 7.15 -5.31
N GLY A 176 -16.58 7.86 -6.01
CA GLY A 176 -16.48 9.32 -5.97
C GLY A 176 -15.32 9.86 -5.14
N ASN A 177 -15.23 11.19 -5.09
CA ASN A 177 -14.25 11.94 -4.31
C ASN A 177 -14.97 13.00 -3.44
N PRO A 178 -15.09 12.79 -2.11
CA PRO A 178 -14.75 11.55 -1.39
C PRO A 178 -15.67 10.38 -1.74
N ALA A 179 -15.16 9.15 -1.64
CA ALA A 179 -15.92 7.94 -1.91
C ALA A 179 -17.11 7.79 -0.94
N LYS A 180 -18.27 7.45 -1.49
CA LYS A 180 -19.50 7.18 -0.73
C LYS A 180 -20.11 5.87 -1.17
N VAL A 181 -20.66 5.11 -0.23
CA VAL A 181 -21.42 3.90 -0.51
C VAL A 181 -22.67 4.29 -1.31
N ILE A 182 -22.86 3.65 -2.45
CA ILE A 182 -24.01 3.85 -3.33
C ILE A 182 -25.01 2.69 -3.31
N LYS A 183 -24.53 1.48 -3.01
CA LYS A 183 -25.34 0.26 -2.82
C LYS A 183 -24.52 -0.85 -2.17
N PHE A 184 -25.17 -1.94 -1.83
CA PHE A 184 -24.55 -3.19 -1.39
C PHE A 184 -24.71 -4.27 -2.47
N ILE A 185 -23.81 -5.25 -2.45
CA ILE A 185 -23.88 -6.46 -3.27
C ILE A 185 -24.85 -7.40 -2.56
N ASP A 186 -25.84 -7.91 -3.30
CA ASP A 186 -26.85 -8.86 -2.83
C ASP A 186 -26.23 -10.24 -2.54
#